data_dfab4380202fe8b5e4e0388953d74294
#
_entry.id   dfab4380202fe8b5e4e0388953d74294
#
_cell.length_a   1.000
_cell.length_b   1.000
_cell.length_c   1.000
_cell.angle_alpha   90.00
_cell.angle_beta   90.00
_cell.angle_gamma   90.00
#
_symmetry.space_group_name_H-M   'P 1'
#
loop_
_entity.id
_entity.type
_entity.pdbx_description
1 polymer ?
#
loop_
_entity_poly.entity_id
_entity_poly.type
_entity_poly.pdbx_seq_one_letter_code
_entity_poly.pdbx_strand_id
1 'polypeptide(L)'
;MFTYNKLSIDSSIPYEDIMDYFMSIGAIPSSDDTYLFPGLKVKVIPKENRSMGELNIPRTEITVLGGERDLAERFLTNFRLRFLSAGG
;
A
#
# COMPACT_ATOMS: atom_id res chain seq x y z
N MET A 1 26.75 -4.77 -6.88
CA MET A 1 25.98 -5.20 -5.72
C MET A 1 24.57 -4.63 -5.75
N PHE A 2 23.60 -5.44 -5.56
CA PHE A 2 22.21 -4.99 -5.53
C PHE A 2 21.87 -4.27 -4.26
N THR A 3 21.32 -3.08 -4.39
CA THR A 3 20.68 -2.44 -3.27
C THR A 3 19.18 -2.66 -3.43
N TYR A 4 18.61 -3.45 -2.57
CA TYR A 4 17.21 -3.78 -2.63
C TYR A 4 16.46 -2.89 -1.65
N ASN A 5 15.67 -1.99 -2.19
CA ASN A 5 14.89 -1.09 -1.36
C ASN A 5 13.55 -1.75 -1.04
N LYS A 6 13.24 -1.80 0.24
CA LYS A 6 11.99 -2.36 0.73
C LYS A 6 11.45 -1.47 1.81
N LEU A 7 10.27 -0.90 1.58
CA LEU A 7 9.58 -0.09 2.56
C LEU A 7 8.25 -0.74 2.87
N SER A 8 7.96 -0.94 4.15
CA SER A 8 6.70 -1.55 4.58
C SER A 8 6.00 -0.63 5.54
N ILE A 9 4.69 -0.53 5.39
CA ILE A 9 3.85 0.18 6.35
C ILE A 9 2.62 -0.65 6.66
N ASP A 10 2.10 -0.50 7.86
CA ASP A 10 0.80 -1.04 8.24
C ASP A 10 -0.23 0.05 8.09
N SER A 11 -1.34 -0.27 7.46
CA SER A 11 -2.41 0.69 7.24
C SER A 11 -3.69 0.18 7.87
N SER A 12 -4.51 1.08 8.39
CA SER A 12 -5.85 0.76 8.87
C SER A 12 -6.89 0.96 7.76
N ILE A 13 -6.46 1.22 6.55
CA ILE A 13 -7.36 1.37 5.41
C ILE A 13 -7.77 -0.02 4.93
N PRO A 14 -9.08 -0.26 4.67
CA PRO A 14 -9.53 -1.55 4.15
C PRO A 14 -8.85 -1.90 2.83
N TYR A 15 -8.59 -3.18 2.65
CA TYR A 15 -7.92 -3.69 1.44
C TYR A 15 -8.62 -3.24 0.17
N GLU A 16 -9.95 -3.27 0.17
CA GLU A 16 -10.74 -2.91 -1.01
C GLU A 16 -10.54 -1.45 -1.42
N ASP A 17 -10.45 -0.57 -0.43
CA ASP A 17 -10.23 0.85 -0.70
C ASP A 17 -8.84 1.09 -1.29
N ILE A 18 -7.86 0.34 -0.81
CA ILE A 18 -6.51 0.42 -1.34
C ILE A 18 -6.47 -0.08 -2.78
N MET A 19 -7.16 -1.17 -3.07
CA MET A 19 -7.24 -1.69 -4.42
C MET A 19 -7.89 -0.69 -5.38
N ASP A 20 -8.98 -0.07 -4.95
CA ASP A 20 -9.65 0.94 -5.76
C ASP A 20 -8.73 2.11 -6.07
N TYR A 21 -7.97 2.54 -5.07
CA TYR A 21 -7.01 3.61 -5.27
C TYR A 21 -5.94 3.20 -6.28
N PHE A 22 -5.37 2.00 -6.12
CA PHE A 22 -4.32 1.53 -7.02
C PHE A 22 -4.82 1.45 -8.47
N MET A 23 -6.03 0.92 -8.67
CA MET A 23 -6.59 0.84 -10.01
C MET A 23 -6.83 2.22 -10.60
N SER A 24 -7.20 3.19 -9.75
CA SER A 24 -7.46 4.54 -10.23
C SER A 24 -6.19 5.27 -10.69
N ILE A 25 -5.03 4.87 -10.19
CA ILE A 25 -3.76 5.49 -10.58
C ILE A 25 -2.97 4.64 -11.58
N GLY A 26 -3.60 3.62 -12.14
CA GLY A 26 -3.02 2.87 -13.24
C GLY A 26 -2.15 1.68 -12.85
N ALA A 27 -2.35 1.12 -11.67
CA ALA A 27 -1.63 -0.08 -11.28
C ALA A 27 -2.01 -1.26 -12.16
N ILE A 28 -1.04 -2.10 -12.44
CA ILE A 28 -1.25 -3.32 -13.21
C ILE A 28 -1.19 -4.50 -12.25
N PRO A 29 -2.32 -5.21 -12.04
CA PRO A 29 -2.30 -6.39 -11.18
C PRO A 29 -1.35 -7.44 -11.76
N SER A 30 -0.52 -8.01 -10.89
CA SER A 30 0.39 -9.06 -11.24
C SER A 30 -0.04 -10.33 -10.52
N SER A 31 0.91 -11.08 -9.95
CA SER A 31 0.57 -12.30 -9.23
C SER A 31 0.08 -11.96 -7.82
N ASP A 32 -0.92 -12.71 -7.37
CA ASP A 32 -1.47 -12.61 -6.02
C ASP A 32 -1.69 -11.17 -5.58
N ASP A 33 -1.08 -10.75 -4.50
CA ASP A 33 -1.31 -9.43 -3.91
C ASP A 33 -0.35 -8.37 -4.42
N THR A 34 0.22 -8.57 -5.60
CA THR A 34 1.25 -7.70 -6.15
C THR A 34 0.70 -6.82 -7.26
N TYR A 35 1.06 -5.54 -7.22
CA TYR A 35 0.69 -4.55 -8.22
C TYR A 35 1.93 -3.90 -8.78
N LEU A 36 1.93 -3.69 -10.09
CA LEU A 36 3.06 -3.08 -10.79
C LEU A 36 2.76 -1.64 -11.14
N PHE A 37 3.74 -0.79 -10.85
CA PHE A 37 3.74 0.63 -11.22
C PHE A 37 5.02 0.91 -11.99
N PRO A 38 5.08 2.01 -12.76
CA PRO A 38 6.33 2.38 -13.42
C PRO A 38 7.46 2.54 -12.38
N GLY A 39 8.44 1.65 -12.44
CA GLY A 39 9.58 1.69 -11.55
C GLY A 39 9.37 1.14 -10.15
N LEU A 40 8.17 0.63 -9.83
CA LEU A 40 7.88 0.10 -8.50
C LEU A 40 7.08 -1.19 -8.57
N LYS A 41 7.25 -2.01 -7.55
CA LYS A 41 6.39 -3.16 -7.32
C LYS A 41 5.83 -3.02 -5.91
N VAL A 42 4.53 -3.14 -5.77
CA VAL A 42 3.87 -2.96 -4.48
C VAL A 42 3.08 -4.20 -4.12
N LYS A 43 3.32 -4.70 -2.92
CA LYS A 43 2.63 -5.86 -2.40
C LYS A 43 1.65 -5.40 -1.33
N VAL A 44 0.41 -5.86 -1.42
CA VAL A 44 -0.65 -5.48 -0.48
C VAL A 44 -1.19 -6.74 0.15
N ILE A 45 -1.00 -6.89 1.45
CA ILE A 45 -1.39 -8.11 2.16
C ILE A 45 -2.41 -7.76 3.23
N PRO A 46 -3.65 -8.26 3.08
CA PRO A 46 -4.63 -8.07 4.15
C PRO A 46 -4.23 -8.90 5.37
N LYS A 47 -4.29 -8.27 6.53
CA LYS A 47 -4.00 -8.91 7.81
C LYS A 47 -5.28 -9.07 8.58
N GLU A 48 -5.21 -9.81 9.68
CA GLU A 48 -6.35 -9.95 10.55
C GLU A 48 -6.71 -8.60 11.16
N ASN A 49 -8.01 -8.34 11.31
CA ASN A 49 -8.47 -7.12 11.91
C ASN A 49 -7.98 -7.04 13.36
N ARG A 50 -7.69 -5.83 13.80
CA ARG A 50 -7.37 -5.58 15.18
C ARG A 50 -8.67 -5.33 15.94
N SER A 51 -8.88 -6.07 17.02
CA SER A 51 -10.03 -5.86 17.88
C SER A 51 -9.67 -4.87 18.97
N MET A 52 -10.49 -3.85 19.13
CA MET A 52 -10.38 -2.90 20.22
C MET A 52 -11.78 -2.73 20.82
N GLY A 53 -12.07 -3.52 21.86
CA GLY A 53 -13.41 -3.56 22.41
C GLY A 53 -14.38 -4.10 21.39
N GLU A 54 -15.39 -3.32 21.03
CA GLU A 54 -16.40 -3.69 20.04
C GLU A 54 -15.98 -3.30 18.63
N LEU A 55 -14.84 -2.62 18.47
CA LEU A 55 -14.40 -2.15 17.16
C LEU A 55 -13.46 -3.13 16.52
N ASN A 56 -13.69 -3.38 15.22
CA ASN A 56 -12.79 -4.14 14.39
C ASN A 56 -12.12 -3.17 13.42
N ILE A 57 -10.80 -3.03 13.57
CA ILE A 57 -10.04 -2.11 12.74
C ILE A 57 -9.32 -2.92 11.66
N PRO A 58 -9.56 -2.63 10.37
CA PRO A 58 -8.87 -3.34 9.30
C PRO A 58 -7.37 -3.12 9.38
N ARG A 59 -6.61 -4.12 8.97
CA ARG A 59 -5.16 -4.02 8.89
C ARG A 59 -4.71 -4.51 7.53
N THR A 60 -3.92 -3.70 6.87
CA THR A 60 -3.38 -4.06 5.56
C THR A 60 -1.90 -3.67 5.54
N GLU A 61 -1.06 -4.62 5.19
CA GLU A 61 0.37 -4.36 5.06
C GLU A 61 0.68 -4.00 3.63
N ILE A 62 1.35 -2.87 3.43
CA ILE A 62 1.76 -2.40 2.12
C ILE A 62 3.27 -2.41 2.07
N THR A 63 3.83 -3.16 1.14
CA THR A 63 5.27 -3.26 0.96
C THR A 63 5.64 -2.78 -0.42
N VAL A 64 6.50 -1.76 -0.49
CA VAL A 64 7.01 -1.23 -1.75
C VAL A 64 8.37 -1.86 -2.00
N LEU A 65 8.52 -2.51 -3.13
CA LEU A 65 9.72 -3.27 -3.48
C LEU A 65 10.40 -2.67 -4.70
N GLY A 66 11.73 -2.62 -4.66
CA GLY A 66 12.52 -2.20 -5.81
C GLY A 66 12.42 -0.72 -6.11
N GLY A 67 12.99 -0.33 -7.26
CA GLY A 67 12.98 1.04 -7.69
C GLY A 67 13.89 1.93 -6.85
N GLU A 68 13.80 3.23 -7.10
CA GLU A 68 14.54 4.21 -6.33
C GLU A 68 13.80 4.52 -5.04
N ARG A 69 14.58 4.78 -4.00
CA ARG A 69 14.01 5.07 -2.69
C ARG A 69 13.12 6.32 -2.72
N ASP A 70 13.55 7.35 -3.44
CA ASP A 70 12.76 8.58 -3.54
C ASP A 70 11.40 8.32 -4.18
N LEU A 71 11.37 7.47 -5.19
CA LEU A 71 10.12 7.11 -5.86
C LEU A 71 9.20 6.35 -4.91
N ALA A 72 9.76 5.44 -4.13
CA ALA A 72 8.99 4.67 -3.16
C ALA A 72 8.42 5.57 -2.06
N GLU A 73 9.23 6.49 -1.55
CA GLU A 73 8.78 7.42 -0.53
C GLU A 73 7.69 8.35 -1.05
N ARG A 74 7.83 8.81 -2.29
CA ARG A 74 6.82 9.65 -2.92
C ARG A 74 5.52 8.89 -3.10
N PHE A 75 5.61 7.64 -3.49
CA PHE A 75 4.43 6.79 -3.61
C PHE A 75 3.68 6.68 -2.29
N LEU A 76 4.40 6.39 -1.21
CA LEU A 76 3.79 6.26 0.11
C LEU A 76 3.23 7.60 0.61
N THR A 77 3.91 8.70 0.32
CA THR A 77 3.41 10.02 0.68
C THR A 77 2.08 10.31 -0.02
N ASN A 78 2.01 10.03 -1.31
CA ASN A 78 0.78 10.24 -2.07
C ASN A 78 -0.34 9.33 -1.56
N PHE A 79 -0.01 8.11 -1.21
CA PHE A 79 -0.97 7.18 -0.64
C PHE A 79 -1.55 7.73 0.66
N ARG A 80 -0.70 8.21 1.55
CA ARG A 80 -1.15 8.77 2.83
C ARG A 80 -2.02 10.01 2.63
N LEU A 81 -1.61 10.89 1.73
CA LEU A 81 -2.37 12.10 1.45
C LEU A 81 -3.75 11.77 0.90
N ARG A 82 -3.85 10.78 0.06
CA ARG A 82 -5.12 10.34 -0.51
C ARG A 82 -6.12 9.96 0.58
N PHE A 83 -5.67 9.15 1.54
CA PHE A 83 -6.56 8.63 2.56
C PHE A 83 -6.76 9.58 3.73
N LEU A 84 -5.80 10.44 4.00
CA LEU A 84 -5.98 11.50 4.99
C LEU A 84 -7.07 12.48 4.53
N SER A 85 -7.05 12.84 3.27
CA SER A 85 -8.05 13.77 2.71
C SER A 85 -9.44 13.16 2.77
N ALA A 86 -9.54 11.86 2.53
CA ALA A 86 -10.83 11.18 2.53
C ALA A 86 -11.38 11.03 3.95
N GLY A 87 -10.51 10.95 4.94
CA GLY A 87 -10.91 10.77 6.32
C GLY A 87 -11.23 12.07 7.06
N GLY A 88 -10.96 13.18 6.42
CA GLY A 88 -11.12 14.49 7.03
C GLY A 88 -12.56 14.95 7.15
#